data_229bd33c9c1172224412e9724d6a1496
#
_entry.id   229bd33c9c1172224412e9724d6a1496
#
_cell.length_a   1.000
_cell.length_b   1.000
_cell.length_c   1.000
_cell.angle_alpha   90.00
_cell.angle_beta   90.00
_cell.angle_gamma   90.00
#
_symmetry.space_group_name_H-M   'P 1'
#
loop_
_entity.id
_entity.type
_entity.pdbx_description
1 polymer ?
#
loop_
_entity_poly.entity_id
_entity_poly.type
_entity_poly.pdbx_seq_one_letter_code
_entity_poly.pdbx_strand_id
1 'polypeptide(L)'
;MLASIWHWTYWDLDLWGDSRTGEPALDLPRIFGIHLLLAGLTCFGFGAFHCANVGIWVSDPYGLTGHVEPVAPSWGVEGFNPFNPGGIVANHIAAGLMGIIGGIFHITNSCLLYTSDAADE
;
A
#
# COMPACT_ATOMS: atom_id res chain seq x y z
N MET A 1 3.38 9.18 9.55
CA MET A 1 3.96 10.22 10.39
C MET A 1 5.18 9.75 11.15
N LEU A 2 5.11 8.63 11.85
CA LEU A 2 6.26 8.10 12.56
C LEU A 2 7.43 7.79 11.62
N ALA A 3 7.13 7.25 10.43
CA ALA A 3 8.17 6.98 9.45
C ALA A 3 8.87 8.26 9.00
N SER A 4 8.11 9.32 8.78
CA SER A 4 8.67 10.60 8.38
C SER A 4 9.55 11.19 9.48
N ILE A 5 9.11 11.08 10.73
CA ILE A 5 9.88 11.55 11.87
C ILE A 5 11.17 10.75 12.00
N TRP A 6 11.09 9.44 11.82
CA TRP A 6 12.25 8.57 11.90
C TRP A 6 13.28 8.94 10.83
N HIS A 7 12.84 9.11 9.57
CA HIS A 7 13.72 9.48 8.47
C HIS A 7 14.33 10.85 8.67
N TRP A 8 13.57 11.79 9.21
CA TRP A 8 14.07 13.13 9.47
C TRP A 8 15.12 13.10 10.57
N THR A 9 14.85 12.37 11.66
CA THR A 9 15.75 12.28 12.79
C THR A 9 17.07 11.61 12.42
N TYR A 10 17.00 10.57 11.60
CA TYR A 10 18.15 9.77 11.21
C TYR A 10 18.57 10.04 9.77
N TRP A 11 18.46 11.29 9.38
CA TRP A 11 18.81 11.69 8.01
C TRP A 11 20.24 11.32 7.64
N ASP A 12 21.15 11.43 8.61
CA ASP A 12 22.58 11.19 8.37
C ASP A 12 22.98 9.72 8.44
N LEU A 13 22.01 8.81 8.67
CA LEU A 13 22.33 7.39 8.62
C LEU A 13 22.73 7.01 7.20
N ASP A 14 23.74 6.17 7.11
CA ASP A 14 24.22 5.67 5.83
C ASP A 14 23.30 4.57 5.30
N LEU A 15 22.03 4.93 5.10
CA LEU A 15 20.99 4.02 4.61
C LEU A 15 21.06 3.83 3.12
N TRP A 16 21.61 4.81 2.42
CA TRP A 16 21.54 4.86 0.96
C TRP A 16 22.81 4.34 0.32
N GLY A 17 23.87 4.20 1.09
CA GLY A 17 25.10 3.70 0.56
C GLY A 17 26.10 3.37 1.64
N ASP A 18 27.07 2.53 1.30
CA ASP A 18 28.21 2.23 2.15
C ASP A 18 29.31 3.24 1.80
N SER A 19 29.64 4.10 2.74
CA SER A 19 30.63 5.15 2.52
C SER A 19 32.02 4.58 2.20
N ARG A 20 32.30 3.37 2.69
CA ARG A 20 33.61 2.75 2.48
C ARG A 20 33.77 2.18 1.08
N THR A 21 32.73 1.50 0.57
CA THR A 21 32.78 0.83 -0.73
C THR A 21 32.05 1.61 -1.81
N GLY A 22 31.21 2.58 -1.43
CA GLY A 22 30.36 3.31 -2.36
C GLY A 22 29.16 2.52 -2.84
N GLU A 23 28.96 1.31 -2.35
CA GLU A 23 27.83 0.49 -2.72
C GLU A 23 26.63 0.77 -1.83
N PRO A 24 25.39 0.57 -2.33
CA PRO A 24 24.20 0.74 -1.52
C PRO A 24 24.23 -0.17 -0.29
N ALA A 25 23.97 0.40 0.88
CA ALA A 25 23.92 -0.37 2.11
C ALA A 25 22.68 -1.25 2.17
N LEU A 26 21.59 -0.84 1.52
CA LEU A 26 20.30 -1.54 1.52
C LEU A 26 19.86 -1.77 0.09
N ASP A 27 19.21 -2.92 -0.12
CA ASP A 27 18.60 -3.23 -1.41
C ASP A 27 17.24 -2.53 -1.49
N LEU A 28 17.28 -1.24 -1.77
CA LEU A 28 16.10 -0.38 -1.74
C LEU A 28 14.99 -0.81 -2.69
N PRO A 29 15.28 -1.18 -3.96
CA PRO A 29 14.21 -1.62 -4.85
C PRO A 29 13.46 -2.84 -4.32
N ARG A 30 14.18 -3.79 -3.75
CA ARG A 30 13.55 -4.97 -3.17
C ARG A 30 12.78 -4.63 -1.91
N ILE A 31 13.36 -3.78 -1.05
CA ILE A 31 12.70 -3.32 0.17
C ILE A 31 11.42 -2.58 -0.18
N PHE A 32 11.46 -1.71 -1.19
CA PHE A 32 10.28 -1.01 -1.66
C PHE A 32 9.22 -2.00 -2.13
N GLY A 33 9.61 -3.02 -2.90
CA GLY A 33 8.69 -4.04 -3.37
C GLY A 33 8.03 -4.82 -2.23
N ILE A 34 8.81 -5.17 -1.22
CA ILE A 34 8.29 -5.88 -0.05
C ILE A 34 7.27 -5.02 0.68
N HIS A 35 7.60 -3.74 0.89
CA HIS A 35 6.68 -2.84 1.58
C HIS A 35 5.42 -2.56 0.76
N LEU A 36 5.57 -2.42 -0.55
CA LEU A 36 4.43 -2.23 -1.43
C LEU A 36 3.52 -3.47 -1.43
N LEU A 37 4.12 -4.66 -1.44
CA LEU A 37 3.37 -5.90 -1.36
C LEU A 37 2.60 -5.99 -0.04
N LEU A 38 3.25 -5.68 1.08
CA LEU A 38 2.60 -5.69 2.38
C LEU A 38 1.47 -4.66 2.45
N ALA A 39 1.71 -3.47 1.92
CA ALA A 39 0.68 -2.43 1.88
C ALA A 39 -0.50 -2.89 1.02
N GLY A 40 -0.22 -3.52 -0.12
CA GLY A 40 -1.26 -4.05 -0.99
C GLY A 40 -2.06 -5.15 -0.34
N LEU A 41 -1.40 -6.07 0.34
CA LEU A 41 -2.07 -7.16 1.05
C LEU A 41 -2.97 -6.62 2.16
N THR A 42 -2.47 -5.65 2.93
CA THR A 42 -3.25 -5.03 4.00
C THR A 42 -4.45 -4.29 3.42
N CYS A 43 -4.25 -3.53 2.37
CA CYS A 43 -5.31 -2.78 1.71
C CYS A 43 -6.38 -3.71 1.14
N PHE A 44 -5.95 -4.74 0.43
CA PHE A 44 -6.88 -5.73 -0.13
C PHE A 44 -7.63 -6.46 0.98
N GLY A 45 -6.91 -6.89 2.01
CA GLY A 45 -7.53 -7.59 3.14
C GLY A 45 -8.55 -6.73 3.86
N PHE A 46 -8.23 -5.44 4.04
CA PHE A 46 -9.19 -4.53 4.64
C PHE A 46 -10.46 -4.45 3.79
N GLY A 47 -10.32 -4.25 2.49
CA GLY A 47 -11.49 -4.13 1.61
C GLY A 47 -12.27 -5.43 1.49
N ALA A 48 -11.59 -6.53 1.16
CA ALA A 48 -12.27 -7.79 0.83
C ALA A 48 -12.77 -8.54 2.07
N PHE A 49 -12.01 -8.49 3.16
CA PHE A 49 -12.34 -9.30 4.32
C PHE A 49 -12.94 -8.49 5.47
N HIS A 50 -12.38 -7.35 5.79
CA HIS A 50 -12.93 -6.55 6.86
C HIS A 50 -14.21 -5.84 6.43
N CYS A 51 -14.15 -5.07 5.37
CA CYS A 51 -15.32 -4.27 4.96
C CYS A 51 -16.44 -5.12 4.40
N ALA A 52 -16.12 -6.09 3.55
CA ALA A 52 -17.13 -6.88 2.85
C ALA A 52 -17.70 -7.99 3.71
N ASN A 53 -16.93 -8.55 4.65
CA ASN A 53 -17.38 -9.66 5.48
C ASN A 53 -17.73 -9.26 6.90
N VAL A 54 -16.77 -8.65 7.62
CA VAL A 54 -17.02 -8.20 8.99
C VAL A 54 -17.90 -6.97 8.98
N GLY A 55 -17.59 -6.01 8.10
CA GLY A 55 -18.37 -4.81 7.95
C GLY A 55 -17.68 -3.60 8.54
N ILE A 56 -18.24 -2.44 8.21
CA ILE A 56 -17.81 -1.16 8.73
C ILE A 56 -19.03 -0.40 9.23
N TRP A 57 -18.78 0.69 9.94
CA TRP A 57 -19.86 1.54 10.42
C TRP A 57 -20.57 2.21 9.24
N VAL A 58 -21.86 1.95 9.12
CA VAL A 58 -22.70 2.59 8.12
C VAL A 58 -23.85 3.28 8.83
N SER A 59 -24.39 4.29 8.17
CA SER A 59 -25.49 5.06 8.73
C SER A 59 -26.63 5.13 7.73
N ASP A 60 -27.81 5.51 8.22
CA ASP A 60 -28.94 5.80 7.34
C ASP A 60 -28.69 7.13 6.60
N PRO A 61 -29.48 7.44 5.55
CA PRO A 61 -29.26 8.68 4.79
C PRO A 61 -29.34 9.95 5.63
N TYR A 62 -30.00 9.91 6.76
CA TYR A 62 -30.16 11.08 7.64
C TYR A 62 -29.15 11.10 8.77
N GLY A 63 -28.32 10.06 8.90
CA GLY A 63 -27.31 10.00 9.93
C GLY A 63 -27.83 9.78 11.33
N LEU A 64 -29.05 9.28 11.46
CA LEU A 64 -29.70 9.09 12.75
C LEU A 64 -29.39 7.74 13.38
N THR A 65 -29.11 6.74 12.59
CA THR A 65 -28.78 5.40 13.05
C THR A 65 -27.47 4.95 12.44
N GLY A 66 -26.58 4.41 13.27
CA GLY A 66 -25.32 3.86 12.80
C GLY A 66 -25.13 2.47 13.36
N HIS A 67 -24.63 1.58 12.53
CA HIS A 67 -24.36 0.20 12.96
C HIS A 67 -23.30 -0.39 12.04
N VAL A 68 -22.72 -1.51 12.46
CA VAL A 68 -21.74 -2.23 11.67
C VAL A 68 -22.48 -3.16 10.72
N GLU A 69 -22.17 -3.07 9.44
CA GLU A 69 -22.81 -3.86 8.41
C GLU A 69 -21.79 -4.23 7.33
N PRO A 70 -21.80 -5.49 6.85
CA PRO A 70 -20.99 -5.84 5.70
C PRO A 70 -21.40 -5.00 4.51
N VAL A 71 -20.42 -4.48 3.77
CA VAL A 71 -20.66 -3.57 2.66
C VAL A 71 -20.17 -4.20 1.37
N ALA A 72 -21.05 -4.29 0.38
CA ALA A 72 -20.68 -4.77 -0.93
C ALA A 72 -19.89 -3.71 -1.68
N PRO A 73 -18.89 -4.11 -2.48
CA PRO A 73 -18.14 -3.13 -3.26
C PRO A 73 -18.99 -2.50 -4.36
N SER A 74 -18.80 -1.21 -4.55
CA SER A 74 -19.46 -0.46 -5.63
C SER A 74 -18.42 -0.27 -6.75
N TRP A 75 -18.58 -1.03 -7.81
CA TRP A 75 -17.60 -1.06 -8.89
C TRP A 75 -17.83 -0.01 -9.97
N GLY A 76 -18.93 0.72 -9.89
CA GLY A 76 -19.24 1.74 -10.86
C GLY A 76 -18.68 3.11 -10.48
N VAL A 77 -19.11 4.13 -11.20
CA VAL A 77 -18.66 5.49 -10.96
C VAL A 77 -19.06 5.98 -9.57
N GLU A 78 -20.13 5.44 -9.01
CA GLU A 78 -20.59 5.77 -7.68
C GLU A 78 -19.59 5.35 -6.60
N GLY A 79 -18.68 4.45 -6.92
CA GLY A 79 -17.62 4.03 -6.01
C GLY A 79 -16.60 5.13 -5.71
N PHE A 80 -16.60 6.19 -6.51
CA PHE A 80 -15.74 7.34 -6.26
C PHE A 80 -16.43 8.44 -5.45
N ASN A 81 -17.68 8.23 -5.11
CA ASN A 81 -18.38 9.13 -4.21
C ASN A 81 -17.96 8.81 -2.77
N PRO A 82 -17.34 9.75 -2.06
CA PRO A 82 -16.84 9.45 -0.69
C PRO A 82 -17.95 9.16 0.31
N PHE A 83 -19.20 9.50 -0.02
CA PHE A 83 -20.33 9.21 0.85
C PHE A 83 -21.01 7.89 0.52
N ASN A 84 -20.53 7.17 -0.47
CA ASN A 84 -21.02 5.84 -0.80
C ASN A 84 -20.13 4.80 -0.11
N PRO A 85 -20.64 4.08 0.90
CA PRO A 85 -19.81 3.12 1.65
C PRO A 85 -19.18 2.04 0.79
N GLY A 86 -19.87 1.61 -0.27
CA GLY A 86 -19.32 0.60 -1.18
C GLY A 86 -18.07 1.06 -1.92
N GLY A 87 -17.89 2.37 -2.01
CA GLY A 87 -16.68 2.93 -2.61
C GLY A 87 -15.43 2.61 -1.80
N ILE A 88 -15.54 2.63 -0.48
CA ILE A 88 -14.42 2.27 0.39
C ILE A 88 -13.98 0.85 0.10
N VAL A 89 -14.93 -0.06 0.00
CA VAL A 89 -14.64 -1.48 -0.23
C VAL A 89 -14.00 -1.67 -1.61
N ALA A 90 -14.64 -1.13 -2.65
CA ALA A 90 -14.17 -1.30 -4.01
C ALA A 90 -12.77 -0.71 -4.22
N ASN A 91 -12.55 0.49 -3.70
CA ASN A 91 -11.26 1.15 -3.87
C ASN A 91 -10.15 0.44 -3.11
N HIS A 92 -10.43 -0.08 -1.92
CA HIS A 92 -9.42 -0.81 -1.18
C HIS A 92 -9.10 -2.15 -1.83
N ILE A 93 -10.09 -2.84 -2.38
CA ILE A 93 -9.86 -4.08 -3.12
C ILE A 93 -9.01 -3.80 -4.35
N ALA A 94 -9.40 -2.81 -5.14
CA ALA A 94 -8.69 -2.49 -6.39
C ALA A 94 -7.28 -2.00 -6.13
N ALA A 95 -7.12 -1.04 -5.22
CA ALA A 95 -5.80 -0.51 -4.88
C ALA A 95 -4.92 -1.57 -4.25
N GLY A 96 -5.50 -2.44 -3.42
CA GLY A 96 -4.77 -3.54 -2.81
C GLY A 96 -4.23 -4.51 -3.83
N LEU A 97 -5.05 -4.89 -4.81
CA LEU A 97 -4.61 -5.77 -5.89
C LEU A 97 -3.48 -5.12 -6.69
N MET A 98 -3.61 -3.85 -7.00
CA MET A 98 -2.55 -3.13 -7.72
C MET A 98 -1.27 -3.07 -6.89
N GLY A 99 -1.39 -2.87 -5.58
CA GLY A 99 -0.25 -2.88 -4.70
C GLY A 99 0.44 -4.23 -4.63
N ILE A 100 -0.33 -5.31 -4.60
CA ILE A 100 0.22 -6.67 -4.62
C ILE A 100 0.98 -6.92 -5.92
N ILE A 101 0.38 -6.60 -7.04
CA ILE A 101 1.01 -6.77 -8.35
C ILE A 101 2.25 -5.91 -8.47
N GLY A 102 2.15 -4.65 -8.06
CA GLY A 102 3.29 -3.74 -8.07
C GLY A 102 4.41 -4.20 -7.16
N GLY A 103 4.06 -4.70 -5.97
CA GLY A 103 5.04 -5.23 -5.04
C GLY A 103 5.78 -6.43 -5.59
N ILE A 104 5.07 -7.37 -6.19
CA ILE A 104 5.69 -8.52 -6.83
C ILE A 104 6.58 -8.08 -7.97
N PHE A 105 6.13 -7.13 -8.78
CA PHE A 105 6.93 -6.60 -9.87
C PHE A 105 8.23 -6.01 -9.36
N HIS A 106 8.17 -5.19 -8.32
CA HIS A 106 9.37 -4.56 -7.78
C HIS A 106 10.30 -5.56 -7.10
N ILE A 107 9.76 -6.62 -6.52
CA ILE A 107 10.59 -7.66 -5.94
C ILE A 107 11.31 -8.45 -7.03
N THR A 108 10.58 -8.88 -8.05
CA THR A 108 11.16 -9.71 -9.12
C THR A 108 12.05 -8.91 -10.05
N ASN A 109 11.75 -7.63 -10.24
CA ASN A 109 12.54 -6.73 -11.08
C ASN A 109 13.30 -5.71 -10.23
N SER A 110 13.55 -6.05 -8.96
CA SER A 110 14.24 -5.17 -8.03
C SER A 110 15.60 -4.75 -8.54
N CYS A 111 16.16 -5.57 -9.37
CA CYS A 111 17.48 -5.32 -9.93
C CYS A 111 17.46 -4.32 -11.09
N LEU A 112 16.31 -3.78 -11.49
CA LEU A 112 16.29 -2.82 -12.57
C LEU A 112 17.19 -1.63 -12.30
N LEU A 113 17.17 -1.11 -11.07
CA LEU A 113 18.05 -0.03 -10.69
C LEU A 113 19.46 -0.53 -10.39
N TYR A 114 19.57 -1.60 -9.60
CA TYR A 114 20.86 -2.15 -9.23
C TYR A 114 21.45 -3.01 -10.34
N THR A 115 20.58 -3.70 -11.11
CA THR A 115 21.06 -4.50 -12.23
C THR A 115 21.57 -3.61 -13.34
N SER A 116 20.94 -2.47 -13.57
CA SER A 116 21.47 -1.52 -14.54
C SER A 116 22.85 -1.07 -14.12
N ASP A 117 23.02 -0.75 -12.85
CA ASP A 117 24.31 -0.36 -12.33
C ASP A 117 25.30 -1.53 -12.40
N ALA A 118 24.86 -2.72 -12.03
CA ALA A 118 25.70 -3.91 -12.10
C ALA A 118 26.04 -4.29 -13.54
N ALA A 119 25.08 -4.12 -14.45
CA ALA A 119 25.29 -4.41 -15.85
C ALA A 119 26.24 -3.41 -16.49
N ASP A 120 26.23 -2.17 -15.99
CA ASP A 120 27.15 -1.15 -16.44
C ASP A 120 28.56 -1.35 -15.94
N GLU A 121 28.70 -2.16 -14.91
CA GLU A 121 29.99 -2.54 -14.38
C GLU A 121 30.58 -3.69 -15.18
#